data_c7553da38a2dadde1d050f74f4329fa6
#
_entry.id   c7553da38a2dadde1d050f74f4329fa6
#
_cell.length_a   1.000
_cell.length_b   1.000
_cell.length_c   1.000
_cell.angle_alpha   90.00
_cell.angle_beta   90.00
_cell.angle_gamma   90.00
#
_symmetry.space_group_name_H-M   'P 1'
#
loop_
_entity.id
_entity.type
_entity.pdbx_description
1 polymer ?
#
loop_
_entity_poly.entity_id
_entity_poly.type
_entity_poly.pdbx_seq_one_letter_code
_entity_poly.pdbx_strand_id
1 'polypeptide(L)'
;RYDPSGVSVDKAIFSNLKSRCDVKSFKGRLLSEPTTLKSGAGTPYKVFTPFYKMCLRVGLDISVSSKPDRIMSPSPSGLGDSLESILPQAQLQWQKDLVKRWSIGERAALKKLDAFISDTLQQYSEGRDFPGRGHISFLSPHLRFGEISVRRVWYEIQCAVELAPQLAASAEV
;
A
#
# COMPACT_ATOMS: atom_id res chain seq x y z
N ARG A 1 -9.49 -8.82 2.73
CA ARG A 1 -10.32 -7.81 2.05
C ARG A 1 -10.99 -6.93 3.09
N TYR A 2 -11.33 -5.68 2.74
CA TYR A 2 -11.81 -4.70 3.73
C TYR A 2 -13.16 -4.08 3.35
N ASP A 3 -13.62 -4.29 2.14
CA ASP A 3 -14.96 -3.91 1.70
C ASP A 3 -16.01 -4.97 2.13
N PRO A 4 -17.27 -4.60 2.34
CA PRO A 4 -18.29 -5.52 2.84
C PRO A 4 -18.49 -6.76 1.97
N SER A 5 -18.42 -6.62 0.64
CA SER A 5 -18.57 -7.72 -0.30
C SER A 5 -17.39 -8.68 -0.21
N GLY A 6 -16.16 -8.16 -0.18
CA GLY A 6 -14.94 -8.94 -0.01
C GLY A 6 -14.90 -9.69 1.32
N VAL A 7 -15.33 -9.05 2.42
CA VAL A 7 -15.44 -9.72 3.73
C VAL A 7 -16.44 -10.87 3.70
N SER A 8 -17.57 -10.70 3.00
CA SER A 8 -18.57 -11.76 2.85
C SER A 8 -18.02 -12.97 2.07
N VAL A 9 -17.28 -12.71 1.00
CA VAL A 9 -16.59 -13.75 0.22
C VAL A 9 -15.55 -14.49 1.06
N ASP A 10 -14.72 -13.77 1.81
CA ASP A 10 -13.71 -14.38 2.66
C ASP A 10 -14.32 -15.25 3.77
N LYS A 11 -15.43 -14.81 4.36
CA LYS A 11 -16.20 -15.61 5.33
C LYS A 11 -16.77 -16.89 4.68
N ALA A 12 -17.32 -16.81 3.48
CA ALA A 12 -17.84 -17.95 2.76
C ALA A 12 -16.72 -18.97 2.42
N ILE A 13 -15.57 -18.47 1.93
CA ILE A 13 -14.38 -19.30 1.67
C ILE A 13 -13.94 -20.01 2.95
N PHE A 14 -13.76 -19.27 4.04
CA PHE A 14 -13.37 -19.85 5.32
C PHE A 14 -14.34 -20.93 5.79
N SER A 15 -15.64 -20.65 5.77
CA SER A 15 -16.68 -21.59 6.23
C SER A 15 -16.71 -22.89 5.41
N ASN A 16 -16.51 -22.79 4.10
CA ASN A 16 -16.54 -23.94 3.19
C ASN A 16 -15.26 -24.78 3.22
N LEU A 17 -14.11 -24.18 3.54
CA LEU A 17 -12.82 -24.85 3.45
C LEU A 17 -12.26 -25.31 4.80
N LYS A 18 -12.65 -24.69 5.93
CA LYS A 18 -12.08 -24.98 7.25
C LYS A 18 -12.17 -26.45 7.70
N SER A 19 -13.12 -27.22 7.17
CA SER A 19 -13.26 -28.66 7.44
C SER A 19 -12.41 -29.54 6.51
N ARG A 20 -11.84 -28.97 5.45
CA ARG A 20 -11.14 -29.71 4.38
C ARG A 20 -9.64 -29.40 4.33
N CYS A 21 -9.25 -28.23 4.79
CA CYS A 21 -7.85 -27.79 4.81
C CYS A 21 -7.61 -26.72 5.89
N ASP A 22 -6.34 -26.46 6.21
CA ASP A 22 -5.93 -25.38 7.10
C ASP A 22 -6.07 -24.03 6.38
N VAL A 23 -7.02 -23.22 6.84
CA VAL A 23 -7.30 -21.89 6.27
C VAL A 23 -6.75 -20.82 7.19
N LYS A 24 -5.78 -20.06 6.71
CA LYS A 24 -5.14 -18.96 7.45
C LYS A 24 -5.46 -17.60 6.80
N SER A 25 -5.71 -16.61 7.66
CA SER A 25 -5.83 -15.23 7.26
C SER A 25 -4.57 -14.47 7.65
N PHE A 26 -4.06 -13.67 6.72
CA PHE A 26 -2.88 -12.85 6.95
C PHE A 26 -3.23 -11.36 6.87
N LYS A 27 -2.43 -10.53 7.55
CA LYS A 27 -2.53 -9.07 7.43
C LYS A 27 -2.36 -8.68 5.96
N GLY A 28 -3.28 -7.87 5.48
CA GLY A 28 -3.28 -7.43 4.08
C GLY A 28 -2.50 -6.14 3.85
N ARG A 29 -3.11 -5.25 3.10
CA ARG A 29 -2.51 -3.98 2.63
C ARG A 29 -2.66 -2.79 3.56
N LEU A 30 -3.22 -2.97 4.75
CA LEU A 30 -3.37 -1.88 5.71
C LEU A 30 -2.17 -1.79 6.64
N LEU A 31 -1.87 -0.59 7.07
CA LEU A 31 -0.83 -0.31 8.06
C LEU A 31 -1.24 -0.86 9.43
N SER A 32 -2.52 -0.75 9.78
CA SER A 32 -3.10 -1.32 10.99
C SER A 32 -4.42 -2.02 10.65
N GLU A 33 -4.64 -3.21 11.22
CA GLU A 33 -5.88 -3.97 11.00
C GLU A 33 -7.04 -3.34 11.80
N PRO A 34 -8.23 -3.12 11.19
CA PRO A 34 -9.36 -2.49 11.88
C PRO A 34 -9.86 -3.26 13.10
N THR A 35 -9.60 -4.56 13.14
CA THR A 35 -10.04 -5.44 14.23
C THR A 35 -9.14 -5.37 15.46
N THR A 36 -7.91 -4.88 15.31
CA THR A 36 -6.92 -4.82 16.41
C THR A 36 -7.04 -3.56 17.26
N LEU A 37 -7.58 -2.48 16.68
CA LEU A 37 -7.72 -1.19 17.36
C LEU A 37 -9.19 -0.88 17.64
N LYS A 38 -9.55 -0.84 18.92
CA LYS A 38 -10.89 -0.51 19.38
C LYS A 38 -10.85 0.71 20.28
N SER A 39 -11.94 1.47 20.26
CA SER A 39 -12.17 2.57 21.19
C SER A 39 -12.32 2.06 22.62
N GLY A 40 -12.29 2.94 23.62
CA GLY A 40 -12.54 2.57 25.01
C GLY A 40 -13.90 1.92 25.25
N ALA A 41 -14.87 2.11 24.34
CA ALA A 41 -16.18 1.44 24.35
C ALA A 41 -16.18 0.08 23.63
N GLY A 42 -15.03 -0.45 23.19
CA GLY A 42 -14.91 -1.73 22.50
C GLY A 42 -15.38 -1.70 21.02
N THR A 43 -15.75 -0.54 20.49
CA THR A 43 -16.23 -0.36 19.11
C THR A 43 -15.11 0.15 18.19
N PRO A 44 -15.23 -0.04 16.86
CA PRO A 44 -14.33 0.57 15.91
C PRO A 44 -14.35 2.10 15.99
N TYR A 45 -13.22 2.73 15.73
CA TYR A 45 -13.13 4.17 15.60
C TYR A 45 -13.92 4.68 14.38
N LYS A 46 -14.68 5.75 14.54
CA LYS A 46 -15.46 6.40 13.47
C LYS A 46 -14.81 7.68 12.96
N VAL A 47 -13.82 8.22 13.68
CA VAL A 47 -13.13 9.47 13.37
C VAL A 47 -11.64 9.19 13.25
N PHE A 48 -10.99 9.81 12.25
CA PHE A 48 -9.59 9.55 11.92
C PHE A 48 -8.63 9.96 13.03
N THR A 49 -8.73 11.16 13.56
CA THR A 49 -7.75 11.69 14.51
C THR A 49 -7.56 10.83 15.78
N PRO A 50 -8.60 10.40 16.49
CA PRO A 50 -8.41 9.50 17.63
C PRO A 50 -7.95 8.10 17.22
N PHE A 51 -8.32 7.62 16.04
CA PHE A 51 -7.79 6.38 15.48
C PHE A 51 -6.29 6.48 15.24
N TYR A 52 -5.84 7.54 14.56
CA TYR A 52 -4.43 7.77 14.27
C TYR A 52 -3.58 7.89 15.54
N LYS A 53 -4.04 8.69 16.52
CA LYS A 53 -3.36 8.79 17.83
C LYS A 53 -3.23 7.43 18.53
N MET A 54 -4.23 6.57 18.40
CA MET A 54 -4.17 5.22 18.97
C MET A 54 -3.19 4.33 18.21
N CYS A 55 -3.14 4.41 16.87
CA CYS A 55 -2.14 3.72 16.07
C CYS A 55 -0.71 4.06 16.53
N LEU A 56 -0.42 5.34 16.72
CA LEU A 56 0.89 5.79 17.19
C LEU A 56 1.20 5.31 18.62
N ARG A 57 0.20 5.29 19.50
CA ARG A 57 0.36 4.83 20.90
C ARG A 57 0.65 3.33 20.99
N VAL A 58 -0.05 2.52 20.21
CA VAL A 58 0.11 1.04 20.23
C VAL A 58 1.38 0.62 19.49
N GLY A 59 1.88 1.49 18.62
CA GLY A 59 2.94 1.16 17.69
C GLY A 59 2.41 0.45 16.45
N LEU A 60 3.05 0.74 15.32
CA LEU A 60 2.73 0.11 14.04
C LEU A 60 3.71 -1.06 13.83
N ASP A 61 3.19 -2.26 13.58
CA ASP A 61 3.99 -3.41 13.18
C ASP A 61 4.47 -3.21 11.72
N ILE A 62 5.62 -2.58 11.58
CA ILE A 62 6.20 -2.18 10.30
C ILE A 62 7.33 -3.15 9.94
N SER A 63 7.03 -4.44 9.89
CA SER A 63 7.98 -5.39 9.34
C SER A 63 7.99 -5.30 7.81
N VAL A 64 9.14 -4.97 7.25
CA VAL A 64 9.39 -5.01 5.81
C VAL A 64 10.21 -6.26 5.51
N SER A 65 9.66 -7.13 4.67
CA SER A 65 10.37 -8.33 4.22
C SER A 65 11.45 -7.96 3.22
N SER A 66 12.62 -8.57 3.34
CA SER A 66 13.66 -8.46 2.32
C SER A 66 13.24 -9.14 1.03
N LYS A 67 13.78 -8.67 -0.09
CA LYS A 67 13.62 -9.35 -1.37
C LYS A 67 14.26 -10.74 -1.28
N PRO A 68 13.56 -11.81 -1.69
CA PRO A 68 14.17 -13.14 -1.74
C PRO A 68 15.26 -13.18 -2.85
N ASP A 69 16.38 -13.81 -2.55
CA ASP A 69 17.49 -13.95 -3.51
C ASP A 69 17.07 -14.81 -4.72
N ARG A 70 16.24 -15.80 -4.49
CA ARG A 70 15.75 -16.71 -5.51
C ARG A 70 14.30 -17.11 -5.23
N ILE A 71 13.48 -17.04 -6.28
CA ILE A 71 12.11 -17.61 -6.27
C ILE A 71 12.17 -18.94 -7.03
N MET A 72 11.89 -20.03 -6.31
CA MET A 72 11.74 -21.35 -6.92
C MET A 72 10.37 -21.40 -7.60
N SER A 73 10.36 -21.43 -8.92
CA SER A 73 9.16 -21.58 -9.72
C SER A 73 9.28 -22.80 -10.62
N PRO A 74 8.21 -23.58 -10.81
CA PRO A 74 8.20 -24.61 -11.85
C PRO A 74 8.40 -23.95 -13.21
N SER A 75 9.02 -24.69 -14.14
CA SER A 75 9.23 -24.19 -15.51
C SER A 75 7.87 -23.85 -16.15
N PRO A 76 7.66 -22.65 -16.68
CA PRO A 76 6.35 -22.19 -17.13
C PRO A 76 5.91 -22.77 -18.48
N SER A 77 6.64 -23.73 -19.03
CA SER A 77 6.31 -24.29 -20.34
C SER A 77 4.93 -24.94 -20.36
N GLY A 78 3.97 -24.30 -20.99
CA GLY A 78 2.62 -24.81 -21.25
C GLY A 78 1.59 -24.59 -20.13
N LEU A 79 1.90 -23.83 -19.07
CA LEU A 79 0.98 -23.52 -18.00
C LEU A 79 0.60 -22.03 -18.03
N GLY A 80 -0.67 -21.76 -18.33
CA GLY A 80 -1.25 -20.42 -18.27
C GLY A 80 -1.49 -19.77 -19.64
N ASP A 81 -2.31 -18.76 -19.63
CA ASP A 81 -2.65 -17.96 -20.80
C ASP A 81 -1.65 -16.81 -20.98
N SER A 82 -1.47 -16.33 -22.20
CA SER A 82 -0.66 -15.15 -22.47
C SER A 82 -1.36 -13.88 -21.94
N LEU A 83 -0.58 -12.90 -21.55
CA LEU A 83 -1.13 -11.62 -21.07
C LEU A 83 -2.03 -10.97 -22.15
N GLU A 84 -1.63 -11.09 -23.40
CA GLU A 84 -2.36 -10.56 -24.57
C GLU A 84 -3.71 -11.22 -24.76
N SER A 85 -3.86 -12.52 -24.38
CA SER A 85 -5.14 -13.23 -24.47
C SER A 85 -6.14 -12.82 -23.39
N ILE A 86 -5.64 -12.35 -22.23
CA ILE A 86 -6.44 -11.97 -21.07
C ILE A 86 -6.84 -10.49 -21.12
N LEU A 87 -5.98 -9.63 -21.66
CA LEU A 87 -6.22 -8.19 -21.71
C LEU A 87 -7.16 -7.80 -22.85
N PRO A 88 -8.07 -6.82 -22.64
CA PRO A 88 -8.89 -6.26 -23.71
C PRO A 88 -8.00 -5.71 -24.84
N GLN A 89 -8.20 -6.16 -26.07
CA GLN A 89 -7.37 -5.76 -27.21
C GLN A 89 -7.58 -4.30 -27.64
N ALA A 90 -8.73 -3.70 -27.33
CA ALA A 90 -9.04 -2.32 -27.69
C ALA A 90 -8.71 -1.37 -26.54
N GLN A 91 -7.60 -0.65 -26.65
CA GLN A 91 -7.31 0.47 -25.74
C GLN A 91 -7.86 1.76 -26.34
N LEU A 92 -8.68 2.46 -25.57
CA LEU A 92 -9.13 3.80 -25.91
C LEU A 92 -7.94 4.80 -25.91
N GLN A 93 -8.00 5.84 -26.74
CA GLN A 93 -6.88 6.78 -26.87
C GLN A 93 -6.49 7.41 -25.52
N TRP A 94 -7.47 7.78 -24.69
CA TRP A 94 -7.20 8.34 -23.36
C TRP A 94 -6.43 7.37 -22.43
N GLN A 95 -6.66 6.06 -22.55
CA GLN A 95 -5.92 5.06 -21.77
C GLN A 95 -4.44 5.05 -22.18
N LYS A 96 -4.15 5.12 -23.49
CA LYS A 96 -2.78 5.21 -24.01
C LYS A 96 -2.07 6.47 -23.52
N ASP A 97 -2.78 7.60 -23.50
CA ASP A 97 -2.21 8.88 -23.06
C ASP A 97 -1.98 8.91 -21.53
N LEU A 98 -2.84 8.25 -20.77
CA LEU A 98 -2.66 8.07 -19.31
C LEU A 98 -1.40 7.25 -19.01
N VAL A 99 -1.24 6.11 -19.69
CA VAL A 99 -0.08 5.22 -19.48
C VAL A 99 1.25 5.91 -19.85
N LYS A 100 1.26 6.78 -20.87
CA LYS A 100 2.46 7.58 -21.21
C LYS A 100 2.93 8.49 -20.07
N ARG A 101 2.01 8.97 -19.25
CA ARG A 101 2.28 9.87 -18.11
C ARG A 101 2.62 9.13 -16.81
N TRP A 102 2.46 7.82 -16.81
CA TRP A 102 2.54 7.01 -15.60
C TRP A 102 3.46 5.81 -15.78
N SER A 103 4.55 5.79 -15.05
CA SER A 103 5.42 4.61 -15.02
C SER A 103 4.84 3.58 -14.06
N ILE A 104 4.53 2.38 -14.57
CA ILE A 104 3.88 1.29 -13.84
C ILE A 104 4.93 0.38 -13.22
N GLY A 105 4.58 -0.24 -12.08
CA GLY A 105 5.34 -1.30 -11.44
C GLY A 105 6.15 -0.86 -10.22
N GLU A 106 6.57 -1.86 -9.43
CA GLU A 106 7.27 -1.68 -8.16
C GLU A 106 8.54 -0.81 -8.28
N ARG A 107 9.33 -1.02 -9.33
CA ARG A 107 10.56 -0.23 -9.55
C ARG A 107 10.25 1.26 -9.74
N ALA A 108 9.18 1.57 -10.47
CA ALA A 108 8.75 2.95 -10.67
C ALA A 108 8.22 3.57 -9.37
N ALA A 109 7.47 2.80 -8.59
CA ALA A 109 6.96 3.21 -7.29
C ALA A 109 8.08 3.52 -6.30
N LEU A 110 9.10 2.66 -6.22
CA LEU A 110 10.28 2.87 -5.37
C LEU A 110 11.05 4.12 -5.79
N LYS A 111 11.34 4.28 -7.09
CA LYS A 111 12.00 5.49 -7.60
C LYS A 111 11.23 6.77 -7.27
N LYS A 112 9.90 6.71 -7.32
CA LYS A 112 9.06 7.84 -6.97
C LYS A 112 9.05 8.12 -5.46
N LEU A 113 9.12 7.09 -4.63
CA LEU A 113 9.28 7.24 -3.18
C LEU A 113 10.63 7.86 -2.84
N ASP A 114 11.71 7.39 -3.44
CA ASP A 114 13.05 7.94 -3.22
C ASP A 114 13.11 9.44 -3.58
N ALA A 115 12.58 9.81 -4.75
CA ALA A 115 12.50 11.21 -5.17
C ALA A 115 11.61 12.05 -4.24
N PHE A 116 10.52 11.50 -3.73
CA PHE A 116 9.67 12.18 -2.77
C PHE A 116 10.43 12.47 -1.46
N ILE A 117 11.16 11.49 -0.94
CA ILE A 117 11.92 11.62 0.31
C ILE A 117 13.06 12.63 0.15
N SER A 118 13.83 12.54 -0.96
CA SER A 118 15.01 13.41 -1.16
C SER A 118 14.64 14.84 -1.53
N ASP A 119 13.61 15.04 -2.34
CA ASP A 119 13.41 16.34 -2.98
C ASP A 119 12.21 17.13 -2.41
N THR A 120 11.19 16.42 -1.88
CA THR A 120 9.88 17.02 -1.61
C THR A 120 9.35 16.85 -0.19
N LEU A 121 9.81 15.85 0.56
CA LEU A 121 9.29 15.55 1.89
C LEU A 121 9.34 16.76 2.83
N GLN A 122 10.42 17.53 2.76
CA GLN A 122 10.58 18.72 3.62
C GLN A 122 9.48 19.77 3.39
N GLN A 123 8.99 19.92 2.16
CA GLN A 123 7.95 20.87 1.80
C GLN A 123 6.53 20.26 1.79
N TYR A 124 6.40 18.99 2.15
CA TYR A 124 5.14 18.27 2.03
C TYR A 124 4.04 18.85 2.92
N SER A 125 4.34 19.21 4.17
CA SER A 125 3.37 19.77 5.12
C SER A 125 2.68 21.03 4.61
N GLU A 126 3.44 21.92 3.94
CA GLU A 126 2.94 23.17 3.39
C GLU A 126 2.41 23.02 1.95
N GLY A 127 3.01 22.08 1.19
CA GLY A 127 2.77 21.96 -0.24
C GLY A 127 1.63 21.02 -0.61
N ARG A 128 1.24 20.10 0.26
CA ARG A 128 0.22 19.08 -0.03
C ARG A 128 -1.15 19.65 -0.39
N ASP A 129 -1.48 20.81 0.16
CA ASP A 129 -2.76 21.49 -0.12
C ASP A 129 -2.74 22.28 -1.43
N PHE A 130 -1.57 22.34 -2.09
CA PHE A 130 -1.35 23.03 -3.36
C PHE A 130 -0.82 22.09 -4.43
N PRO A 131 -1.67 21.26 -5.06
CA PRO A 131 -1.23 20.22 -6.01
C PRO A 131 -0.37 20.76 -7.17
N GLY A 132 -0.58 22.02 -7.57
CA GLY A 132 0.20 22.69 -8.63
C GLY A 132 1.67 22.94 -8.27
N ARG A 133 2.05 22.86 -6.99
CA ARG A 133 3.44 23.05 -6.55
C ARG A 133 4.29 21.80 -6.65
N GLY A 134 3.68 20.64 -6.90
CA GLY A 134 4.41 19.38 -7.05
C GLY A 134 4.96 18.77 -5.75
N HIS A 135 4.66 19.35 -4.58
CA HIS A 135 5.16 18.88 -3.28
C HIS A 135 4.33 17.73 -2.71
N ILE A 136 3.95 16.76 -3.55
CA ILE A 136 3.19 15.55 -3.18
C ILE A 136 3.90 14.31 -3.71
N SER A 137 3.66 13.17 -3.07
CA SER A 137 4.37 11.93 -3.40
C SER A 137 3.96 11.30 -4.74
N PHE A 138 2.76 11.58 -5.24
CA PHE A 138 2.15 10.90 -6.40
C PHE A 138 2.13 9.36 -6.28
N LEU A 139 2.15 8.81 -5.07
CA LEU A 139 2.17 7.36 -4.83
C LEU A 139 0.78 6.70 -4.82
N SER A 140 -0.30 7.48 -4.84
CA SER A 140 -1.66 6.95 -4.68
C SER A 140 -2.03 5.85 -5.69
N PRO A 141 -1.71 5.91 -6.98
CA PRO A 141 -1.95 4.82 -7.91
C PRO A 141 -1.12 3.56 -7.58
N HIS A 142 0.16 3.74 -7.27
CA HIS A 142 1.03 2.63 -6.89
C HIS A 142 0.53 1.90 -5.64
N LEU A 143 0.07 2.64 -4.63
CA LEU A 143 -0.57 2.08 -3.43
C LEU A 143 -1.90 1.40 -3.76
N ARG A 144 -2.71 2.00 -4.66
CA ARG A 144 -4.01 1.46 -5.06
C ARG A 144 -3.87 0.11 -5.76
N PHE A 145 -2.89 -0.05 -6.62
CA PHE A 145 -2.64 -1.27 -7.37
C PHE A 145 -1.69 -2.25 -6.67
N GLY A 146 -1.18 -1.89 -5.48
CA GLY A 146 -0.30 -2.77 -4.70
C GLY A 146 1.11 -2.89 -5.28
N GLU A 147 1.54 -1.94 -6.10
CA GLU A 147 2.90 -1.87 -6.65
C GLU A 147 3.94 -1.49 -5.59
N ILE A 148 3.49 -0.86 -4.50
CA ILE A 148 4.27 -0.62 -3.29
C ILE A 148 3.35 -0.79 -2.07
N SER A 149 3.89 -1.34 -0.98
CA SER A 149 3.12 -1.47 0.25
C SER A 149 3.17 -0.17 1.07
N VAL A 150 2.08 0.13 1.77
CA VAL A 150 2.02 1.26 2.70
C VAL A 150 3.06 1.11 3.83
N ARG A 151 3.40 -0.13 4.21
CA ARG A 151 4.44 -0.40 5.23
C ARG A 151 5.82 -0.01 4.73
N ARG A 152 6.13 -0.29 3.45
CA ARG A 152 7.40 0.12 2.85
C ARG A 152 7.52 1.64 2.80
N VAL A 153 6.46 2.34 2.39
CA VAL A 153 6.45 3.83 2.37
C VAL A 153 6.69 4.38 3.77
N TRP A 154 5.97 3.86 4.77
CA TRP A 154 6.14 4.28 6.16
C TRP A 154 7.56 4.02 6.65
N TYR A 155 8.09 2.83 6.43
CA TYR A 155 9.43 2.44 6.85
C TYR A 155 10.51 3.37 6.27
N GLU A 156 10.48 3.64 4.96
CA GLU A 156 11.46 4.50 4.32
C GLU A 156 11.40 5.94 4.82
N ILE A 157 10.19 6.45 5.07
CA ILE A 157 10.02 7.79 5.66
C ILE A 157 10.56 7.82 7.09
N GLN A 158 10.31 6.80 7.91
CA GLN A 158 10.86 6.75 9.26
C GLN A 158 12.40 6.69 9.26
N CYS A 159 12.99 5.87 8.39
CA CYS A 159 14.45 5.84 8.23
C CYS A 159 15.00 7.21 7.80
N ALA A 160 14.32 7.92 6.91
CA ALA A 160 14.74 9.26 6.49
C ALA A 160 14.65 10.28 7.64
N VAL A 161 13.61 10.21 8.47
CA VAL A 161 13.45 11.07 9.65
C VAL A 161 14.50 10.77 10.72
N GLU A 162 14.87 9.50 10.93
CA GLU A 162 15.95 9.13 11.84
C GLU A 162 17.30 9.70 11.41
N LEU A 163 17.59 9.71 10.10
CA LEU A 163 18.80 10.27 9.53
C LEU A 163 18.79 11.80 9.47
N ALA A 164 17.62 12.40 9.34
CA ALA A 164 17.43 13.84 9.20
C ALA A 164 16.23 14.32 10.05
N PRO A 165 16.41 14.53 11.38
CA PRO A 165 15.30 14.84 12.29
C PRO A 165 14.49 16.08 11.94
N GLN A 166 15.05 17.01 11.16
CA GLN A 166 14.32 18.18 10.64
C GLN A 166 13.14 17.81 9.73
N LEU A 167 13.08 16.59 9.20
CA LEU A 167 11.97 16.10 8.38
C LEU A 167 10.76 15.66 9.22
N ALA A 168 10.90 15.50 10.54
CA ALA A 168 9.85 14.96 11.41
C ALA A 168 8.55 15.77 11.30
N ALA A 169 8.62 17.11 11.37
CA ALA A 169 7.45 17.97 11.28
C ALA A 169 6.67 17.80 9.96
N SER A 170 7.36 17.52 8.87
CA SER A 170 6.74 17.29 7.55
C SER A 170 6.24 15.87 7.37
N ALA A 171 6.77 14.91 8.12
CA ALA A 171 6.38 13.50 8.06
C ALA A 171 5.18 13.16 8.96
N GLU A 172 4.86 13.98 9.95
CA GLU A 172 3.74 13.79 10.90
C GLU A 172 2.37 14.24 10.36
N VAL A 173 2.29 14.69 9.14
CA VAL A 173 1.07 15.30 8.57
C VAL A 173 0.13 14.27 7.95
#